data_d1171e57b5f8c58557a38665ed15c6cc
#
_entry.id   d1171e57b5f8c58557a38665ed15c6cc
#
_cell.length_a   1.000
_cell.length_b   1.000
_cell.length_c   1.000
_cell.angle_alpha   90.00
_cell.angle_beta   90.00
_cell.angle_gamma   90.00
#
_symmetry.space_group_name_H-M   'P 1'
#
loop_
_entity.id
_entity.type
_entity.pdbx_description
1 polymer ?
#
loop_
_entity_poly.entity_id
_entity_poly.type
_entity_poly.pdbx_seq_one_letter_code
_entity_poly.pdbx_strand_id
1 'polypeptide(L)'
;MASAGIQDTIAQTVTGLGYDLVDVERTKGGLLRVTIDFPYLAGTEQFINAEDCEKVTRQLVFVLEVEGTAYSRLEVSSPGIDRPLKTEKDFERFVGELIDLTLKAPVGAAAAGSTVSANQKKFRGTLEKAEGNVGAAGWQIVWSDEPEVKPGQKVSKKRIPAPLQALGFTLDEIATARLAPVVDFKGRKPKQATIDKTVTPSNPEIERPVK
;
A
#
# COMPACT_ATOMS: atom_id res chain seq x y z
N MET A 1 -16.88 -23.71 7.09
CA MET A 1 -16.08 -24.25 5.97
C MET A 1 -16.46 -23.68 4.60
N ALA A 2 -17.64 -23.09 4.39
CA ALA A 2 -18.05 -22.53 3.08
C ALA A 2 -17.38 -21.21 2.66
N SER A 3 -16.75 -20.48 3.57
CA SER A 3 -16.18 -19.15 3.23
C SER A 3 -14.80 -19.24 2.55
N ALA A 4 -14.00 -20.26 2.81
CA ALA A 4 -12.70 -20.43 2.17
C ALA A 4 -12.87 -20.73 0.66
N GLY A 5 -13.81 -21.60 0.29
CA GLY A 5 -14.07 -21.93 -1.12
C GLY A 5 -14.52 -20.72 -1.95
N ILE A 6 -15.38 -19.83 -1.40
CA ILE A 6 -15.85 -18.64 -2.13
C ILE A 6 -14.70 -17.65 -2.41
N GLN A 7 -13.82 -17.45 -1.42
CA GLN A 7 -12.67 -16.56 -1.61
C GLN A 7 -11.71 -17.10 -2.67
N ASP A 8 -11.46 -18.40 -2.66
CA ASP A 8 -10.61 -19.08 -3.65
C ASP A 8 -11.20 -18.99 -5.05
N THR A 9 -12.52 -19.19 -5.20
CA THR A 9 -13.23 -19.04 -6.48
C THR A 9 -13.15 -17.61 -7.00
N ILE A 10 -13.38 -16.60 -6.14
CA ILE A 10 -13.24 -15.21 -6.51
C ILE A 10 -11.79 -14.91 -6.93
N ALA A 11 -10.80 -15.38 -6.16
CA ALA A 11 -9.39 -15.15 -6.46
C ALA A 11 -8.99 -15.74 -7.81
N GLN A 12 -9.38 -16.98 -8.09
CA GLN A 12 -9.11 -17.65 -9.37
C GLN A 12 -9.78 -16.93 -10.54
N THR A 13 -11.04 -16.50 -10.37
CA THR A 13 -11.78 -15.77 -11.39
C THR A 13 -11.12 -14.43 -11.71
N VAL A 14 -10.78 -13.64 -10.70
CA VAL A 14 -10.14 -12.32 -10.84
C VAL A 14 -8.77 -12.47 -11.51
N THR A 15 -7.95 -13.42 -11.02
CA THR A 15 -6.62 -13.70 -11.58
C THR A 15 -6.69 -14.21 -13.03
N GLY A 16 -7.67 -15.07 -13.33
CA GLY A 16 -7.91 -15.58 -14.69
C GLY A 16 -8.29 -14.48 -15.69
N LEU A 17 -8.84 -13.36 -15.23
CA LEU A 17 -9.14 -12.17 -16.05
C LEU A 17 -7.96 -11.20 -16.17
N GLY A 18 -6.84 -11.46 -15.50
CA GLY A 18 -5.63 -10.63 -15.54
C GLY A 18 -5.55 -9.54 -14.48
N TYR A 19 -6.33 -9.64 -13.40
CA TYR A 19 -6.32 -8.71 -12.27
C TYR A 19 -5.80 -9.37 -10.99
N ASP A 20 -5.32 -8.58 -10.05
CA ASP A 20 -4.99 -9.00 -8.69
C ASP A 20 -6.19 -8.78 -7.76
N LEU A 21 -6.49 -9.77 -6.92
CA LEU A 21 -7.47 -9.64 -5.86
C LEU A 21 -6.85 -8.94 -4.66
N VAL A 22 -7.35 -7.76 -4.31
CA VAL A 22 -6.87 -6.96 -3.17
C VAL A 22 -7.63 -7.33 -1.90
N ASP A 23 -8.96 -7.40 -1.98
CA ASP A 23 -9.82 -7.69 -0.83
C ASP A 23 -11.17 -8.32 -1.23
N VAL A 24 -11.71 -9.11 -0.30
CA VAL A 24 -13.09 -9.60 -0.36
C VAL A 24 -13.74 -9.36 1.00
N GLU A 25 -14.72 -8.49 1.02
CA GLU A 25 -15.50 -8.18 2.22
C GLU A 25 -16.93 -8.72 2.07
N ARG A 26 -17.42 -9.40 3.09
CA ARG A 26 -18.81 -9.85 3.18
C ARG A 26 -19.46 -9.27 4.42
N THR A 27 -20.51 -8.46 4.23
CA THR A 27 -21.26 -7.88 5.33
C THR A 27 -22.38 -8.79 5.80
N LYS A 28 -22.87 -8.57 7.03
CA LYS A 28 -24.03 -9.30 7.58
C LYS A 28 -25.30 -9.09 6.74
N GLY A 29 -25.41 -7.98 6.01
CA GLY A 29 -26.53 -7.68 5.10
C GLY A 29 -26.44 -8.38 3.73
N GLY A 30 -25.45 -9.26 3.52
CA GLY A 30 -25.28 -10.00 2.27
C GLY A 30 -24.59 -9.21 1.15
N LEU A 31 -24.06 -8.02 1.42
CA LEU A 31 -23.19 -7.32 0.47
C LEU A 31 -21.87 -8.08 0.35
N LEU A 32 -21.50 -8.41 -0.87
CA LEU A 32 -20.21 -8.95 -1.25
C LEU A 32 -19.44 -7.88 -2.03
N ARG A 33 -18.37 -7.35 -1.44
CA ARG A 33 -17.49 -6.38 -2.07
C ARG A 33 -16.19 -7.04 -2.46
N VAL A 34 -15.81 -6.89 -3.73
CA VAL A 34 -14.57 -7.42 -4.29
C VAL A 34 -13.73 -6.23 -4.77
N THR A 35 -12.54 -6.09 -4.21
CA THR A 35 -11.60 -5.04 -4.58
C THR A 35 -10.52 -5.63 -5.46
N ILE A 36 -10.33 -5.05 -6.65
CA ILE A 36 -9.39 -5.53 -7.67
C ILE A 36 -8.37 -4.46 -8.03
N ASP A 37 -7.18 -4.88 -8.45
CA ASP A 37 -6.15 -3.98 -8.97
C ASP A 37 -5.43 -4.66 -10.15
N PHE A 38 -4.61 -3.89 -10.87
CA PHE A 38 -3.69 -4.49 -11.82
C PHE A 38 -2.50 -5.13 -11.10
N PRO A 39 -1.96 -6.26 -11.65
CA PRO A 39 -0.72 -6.83 -11.18
C PRO A 39 0.40 -5.78 -11.23
N TYR A 40 1.20 -5.73 -10.17
CA TYR A 40 2.29 -4.77 -10.09
C TYR A 40 3.36 -5.06 -11.14
N LEU A 41 3.57 -4.09 -12.02
CA LEU A 41 4.69 -4.06 -12.97
C LEU A 41 5.52 -2.80 -12.68
N ALA A 42 6.77 -2.99 -12.31
CA ALA A 42 7.66 -1.88 -11.98
C ALA A 42 7.74 -0.86 -13.14
N GLY A 43 7.53 0.41 -12.81
CA GLY A 43 7.56 1.51 -13.78
C GLY A 43 6.27 1.72 -14.58
N THR A 44 5.19 0.98 -14.28
CA THR A 44 3.89 1.15 -14.94
C THR A 44 2.85 1.52 -13.89
N GLU A 45 2.21 2.68 -14.06
CA GLU A 45 1.03 3.06 -13.27
C GLU A 45 -0.22 2.77 -14.10
N GLN A 46 -1.03 1.82 -13.64
CA GLN A 46 -2.32 1.49 -14.24
C GLN A 46 -3.39 1.62 -13.16
N PHE A 47 -4.54 2.17 -13.53
CA PHE A 47 -5.67 2.37 -12.63
C PHE A 47 -6.89 1.62 -13.14
N ILE A 48 -7.54 0.90 -12.25
CA ILE A 48 -8.81 0.21 -12.53
C ILE A 48 -9.86 1.26 -12.91
N ASN A 49 -10.52 1.04 -14.02
CA ASN A 49 -11.61 1.86 -14.53
C ASN A 49 -12.96 1.14 -14.41
N ALA A 50 -14.03 1.78 -14.86
CA ALA A 50 -15.39 1.23 -14.79
C ALA A 50 -15.58 -0.02 -15.67
N GLU A 51 -14.91 -0.06 -16.82
CA GLU A 51 -14.98 -1.20 -17.77
C GLU A 51 -14.31 -2.44 -17.18
N ASP A 52 -13.19 -2.28 -16.46
CA ASP A 52 -12.52 -3.35 -15.72
C ASP A 52 -13.43 -3.93 -14.65
N CYS A 53 -14.08 -3.06 -13.85
CA CYS A 53 -15.03 -3.46 -12.83
C CYS A 53 -16.23 -4.19 -13.45
N GLU A 54 -16.76 -3.73 -14.57
CA GLU A 54 -17.87 -4.36 -15.27
C GLU A 54 -17.50 -5.76 -15.79
N LYS A 55 -16.32 -5.89 -16.40
CA LYS A 55 -15.80 -7.17 -16.91
C LYS A 55 -15.71 -8.21 -15.81
N VAL A 56 -15.14 -7.82 -14.66
CA VAL A 56 -15.00 -8.72 -13.50
C VAL A 56 -16.37 -9.03 -12.88
N THR A 57 -17.26 -8.03 -12.77
CA THR A 57 -18.62 -8.22 -12.23
C THR A 57 -19.39 -9.26 -13.04
N ARG A 58 -19.40 -9.16 -14.36
CA ARG A 58 -20.10 -10.11 -15.24
C ARG A 58 -19.63 -11.54 -15.00
N GLN A 59 -18.32 -11.76 -14.91
CA GLN A 59 -17.77 -13.09 -14.72
C GLN A 59 -18.07 -13.62 -13.30
N LEU A 60 -17.95 -12.76 -12.28
CA LEU A 60 -18.25 -13.17 -10.91
C LEU A 60 -19.73 -13.51 -10.71
N VAL A 61 -20.67 -12.75 -11.28
CA VAL A 61 -22.11 -13.07 -11.23
C VAL A 61 -22.35 -14.49 -11.73
N PHE A 62 -21.80 -14.82 -12.89
CA PHE A 62 -21.96 -16.16 -13.48
C PHE A 62 -21.36 -17.27 -12.60
N VAL A 63 -20.11 -17.08 -12.14
CA VAL A 63 -19.41 -18.11 -11.35
C VAL A 63 -20.07 -18.31 -9.99
N LEU A 64 -20.47 -17.22 -9.30
CA LEU A 64 -21.10 -17.28 -7.99
C LEU A 64 -22.51 -17.88 -8.06
N GLU A 65 -23.23 -17.71 -9.18
CA GLU A 65 -24.51 -18.35 -9.43
C GLU A 65 -24.35 -19.87 -9.61
N VAL A 66 -23.37 -20.30 -10.38
CA VAL A 66 -23.05 -21.74 -10.58
C VAL A 66 -22.67 -22.41 -9.26
N GLU A 67 -21.93 -21.71 -8.39
CA GLU A 67 -21.56 -22.20 -7.06
C GLU A 67 -22.70 -22.12 -6.02
N GLY A 68 -23.83 -21.56 -6.37
CA GLY A 68 -24.95 -21.39 -5.44
C GLY A 68 -24.64 -20.42 -4.28
N THR A 69 -23.72 -19.46 -4.48
CA THR A 69 -23.34 -18.51 -3.45
C THR A 69 -24.42 -17.47 -3.25
N ALA A 70 -25.00 -17.43 -2.04
CA ALA A 70 -26.01 -16.42 -1.70
C ALA A 70 -25.34 -15.06 -1.37
N TYR A 71 -25.73 -14.02 -2.08
CA TYR A 71 -25.43 -12.60 -1.77
C TYR A 71 -26.62 -11.73 -2.15
N SER A 72 -26.78 -10.58 -1.48
CA SER A 72 -27.85 -9.63 -1.80
C SER A 72 -27.40 -8.59 -2.83
N ARG A 73 -26.12 -8.27 -2.84
CA ARG A 73 -25.51 -7.28 -3.73
C ARG A 73 -24.03 -7.62 -3.94
N LEU A 74 -23.57 -7.55 -5.19
CA LEU A 74 -22.16 -7.64 -5.56
C LEU A 74 -21.66 -6.24 -5.95
N GLU A 75 -20.55 -5.83 -5.37
CA GLU A 75 -19.81 -4.61 -5.72
C GLU A 75 -18.39 -4.98 -6.10
N VAL A 76 -17.95 -4.51 -7.27
CA VAL A 76 -16.55 -4.61 -7.71
C VAL A 76 -15.98 -3.20 -7.82
N SER A 77 -14.82 -2.96 -7.21
CA SER A 77 -14.21 -1.63 -7.16
C SER A 77 -12.69 -1.67 -7.17
N SER A 78 -12.08 -0.53 -7.48
CA SER A 78 -10.65 -0.29 -7.23
C SER A 78 -10.38 -0.09 -5.73
N PRO A 79 -9.11 -0.26 -5.27
CA PRO A 79 -8.77 -0.14 -3.85
C PRO A 79 -8.85 1.29 -3.30
N GLY A 80 -8.91 2.32 -4.16
CA GLY A 80 -8.86 3.71 -3.73
C GLY A 80 -7.47 4.14 -3.25
N ILE A 81 -7.40 5.32 -2.62
CA ILE A 81 -6.14 5.91 -2.13
C ILE A 81 -5.68 5.32 -0.79
N ASP A 82 -6.57 4.70 -0.04
CA ASP A 82 -6.35 4.05 1.26
C ASP A 82 -6.27 2.52 1.11
N ARG A 83 -5.63 2.05 0.03
CA ARG A 83 -5.49 0.64 -0.30
C ARG A 83 -5.08 -0.20 0.92
N PRO A 84 -5.79 -1.30 1.24
CA PRO A 84 -5.36 -2.24 2.26
C PRO A 84 -4.12 -3.01 1.81
N LEU A 85 -3.16 -3.22 2.73
CA LEU A 85 -1.97 -4.03 2.55
C LEU A 85 -2.14 -5.32 3.34
N LYS A 86 -2.19 -6.47 2.66
CA LYS A 86 -2.50 -7.76 3.27
C LYS A 86 -1.43 -8.81 3.03
N THR A 87 -0.79 -8.76 1.88
CA THR A 87 0.18 -9.76 1.44
C THR A 87 1.60 -9.19 1.44
N GLU A 88 2.59 -10.06 1.53
CA GLU A 88 4.00 -9.66 1.43
C GLU A 88 4.29 -8.87 0.15
N LYS A 89 3.66 -9.25 -0.98
CA LYS A 89 3.74 -8.49 -2.24
C LYS A 89 3.25 -7.06 -2.13
N ASP A 90 2.19 -6.81 -1.32
CA ASP A 90 1.72 -5.45 -1.09
C ASP A 90 2.77 -4.64 -0.34
N PHE A 91 3.38 -5.23 0.70
CA PHE A 91 4.43 -4.56 1.47
C PHE A 91 5.67 -4.29 0.61
N GLU A 92 6.08 -5.22 -0.24
CA GLU A 92 7.19 -5.01 -1.19
C GLU A 92 6.91 -3.90 -2.21
N ARG A 93 5.68 -3.86 -2.74
CA ARG A 93 5.23 -2.85 -3.71
C ARG A 93 5.27 -1.44 -3.14
N PHE A 94 4.91 -1.27 -1.88
CA PHE A 94 4.71 0.02 -1.24
C PHE A 94 5.79 0.41 -0.23
N VAL A 95 6.99 -0.17 -0.36
CA VAL A 95 8.19 0.28 0.38
C VAL A 95 8.46 1.76 0.05
N GLY A 96 8.66 2.57 1.08
CA GLY A 96 8.86 4.01 0.97
C GLY A 96 7.58 4.84 1.07
N GLU A 97 6.41 4.22 1.03
CA GLU A 97 5.13 4.91 1.14
C GLU A 97 4.68 5.08 2.59
N LEU A 98 3.86 6.11 2.82
CA LEU A 98 3.25 6.35 4.12
C LEU A 98 2.10 5.37 4.34
N ILE A 99 2.11 4.69 5.50
CA ILE A 99 1.08 3.71 5.88
C ILE A 99 0.48 4.02 7.25
N ASP A 100 -0.78 3.62 7.43
CA ASP A 100 -1.43 3.48 8.72
C ASP A 100 -1.43 2.01 9.13
N LEU A 101 -0.72 1.70 10.21
CA LEU A 101 -0.55 0.35 10.74
C LEU A 101 -1.28 0.20 12.09
N THR A 102 -2.04 -0.87 12.24
CA THR A 102 -2.62 -1.26 13.53
C THR A 102 -2.18 -2.67 13.88
N LEU A 103 -1.57 -2.84 15.04
CA LEU A 103 -1.13 -4.14 15.56
C LEU A 103 -2.27 -4.87 16.30
N LYS A 104 -2.25 -6.19 16.30
CA LYS A 104 -3.15 -7.06 17.08
C LYS A 104 -2.95 -6.87 18.57
N ALA A 105 -1.70 -6.82 19.00
CA ALA A 105 -1.31 -6.60 20.39
C ALA A 105 -0.63 -5.23 20.57
N PRO A 106 -0.65 -4.62 21.75
CA PRO A 106 0.15 -3.43 22.03
C PRO A 106 1.65 -3.76 22.02
N VAL A 107 2.48 -2.77 21.70
CA VAL A 107 3.93 -2.92 21.56
C VAL A 107 4.58 -3.49 22.82
N GLY A 108 4.00 -3.24 24.00
CA GLY A 108 4.54 -3.68 25.28
C GLY A 108 5.67 -2.80 25.80
N ALA A 109 5.99 -2.95 27.09
CA ALA A 109 7.00 -2.13 27.76
C ALA A 109 8.42 -2.39 27.26
N ALA A 110 8.71 -3.59 26.78
CA ALA A 110 10.06 -3.96 26.32
C ALA A 110 10.45 -3.34 24.98
N ALA A 111 9.46 -3.10 24.11
CA ALA A 111 9.67 -2.47 22.80
C ALA A 111 9.26 -0.99 22.78
N ALA A 112 8.66 -0.48 23.88
CA ALA A 112 8.32 0.92 24.02
C ALA A 112 9.60 1.72 24.23
N GLY A 113 9.97 2.54 23.25
CA GLY A 113 10.97 3.58 23.42
C GLY A 113 10.47 4.66 24.37
N SER A 114 11.31 5.65 24.69
CA SER A 114 10.97 6.75 25.60
C SER A 114 9.74 7.57 25.17
N THR A 115 9.33 7.48 23.91
CA THR A 115 8.23 8.25 23.28
C THR A 115 7.03 7.41 22.90
N VAL A 116 7.17 6.06 22.82
CA VAL A 116 6.08 5.15 22.44
C VAL A 116 5.40 4.61 23.69
N SER A 117 4.08 4.80 23.78
CA SER A 117 3.32 4.23 24.90
C SER A 117 3.26 2.69 24.78
N ALA A 118 3.51 1.98 25.90
CA ALA A 118 3.42 0.51 25.96
C ALA A 118 2.06 -0.05 25.48
N ASN A 119 1.00 0.76 25.54
CA ASN A 119 -0.36 0.39 25.11
C ASN A 119 -0.65 0.79 23.66
N GLN A 120 0.29 1.38 22.95
CA GLN A 120 0.08 1.84 21.58
C GLN A 120 -0.03 0.67 20.62
N LYS A 121 -1.02 0.73 19.75
CA LYS A 121 -1.28 -0.25 18.70
C LYS A 121 -1.31 0.35 17.30
N LYS A 122 -1.54 1.68 17.23
CA LYS A 122 -1.71 2.39 15.94
C LYS A 122 -0.49 3.24 15.66
N PHE A 123 0.04 3.10 14.48
CA PHE A 123 1.22 3.81 14.02
C PHE A 123 0.97 4.36 12.62
N ARG A 124 1.51 5.53 12.36
CA ARG A 124 1.54 6.15 11.04
C ARG A 124 2.98 6.52 10.71
N GLY A 125 3.49 6.04 9.60
CA GLY A 125 4.87 6.27 9.21
C GLY A 125 5.20 5.66 7.86
N THR A 126 6.43 5.81 7.44
CA THR A 126 6.95 5.26 6.19
C THR A 126 7.24 3.78 6.34
N LEU A 127 6.76 2.98 5.40
CA LEU A 127 7.05 1.55 5.34
C LEU A 127 8.46 1.33 4.80
N GLU A 128 9.27 0.57 5.51
CA GLU A 128 10.60 0.18 5.09
C GLU A 128 10.81 -1.32 5.28
N LYS A 129 11.76 -1.88 4.53
CA LYS A 129 12.25 -3.25 4.75
C LYS A 129 13.22 -3.22 5.92
N ALA A 130 13.04 -4.10 6.91
CA ALA A 130 13.96 -4.16 8.04
C ALA A 130 15.32 -4.67 7.55
N GLU A 131 16.36 -3.84 7.68
CA GLU A 131 17.74 -4.22 7.41
C GLU A 131 18.40 -4.75 8.69
N GLY A 132 18.84 -6.01 8.66
CA GLY A 132 19.62 -6.60 9.75
C GLY A 132 18.80 -7.23 10.87
N ASN A 133 19.50 -7.74 11.89
CA ASN A 133 19.03 -8.54 13.03
C ASN A 133 18.12 -7.81 14.04
N VAL A 134 17.21 -6.97 13.61
CA VAL A 134 16.14 -6.47 14.48
C VAL A 134 15.06 -7.56 14.55
N GLY A 135 15.32 -8.58 15.34
CA GLY A 135 14.48 -9.73 15.67
C GLY A 135 13.54 -10.13 14.56
N ALA A 136 13.69 -11.22 13.87
CA ALA A 136 12.78 -11.88 12.92
C ALA A 136 11.74 -11.01 12.15
N ALA A 137 11.74 -9.68 12.32
CA ALA A 137 10.85 -8.73 11.67
C ALA A 137 11.33 -8.48 10.23
N GLY A 138 10.52 -8.85 9.24
CA GLY A 138 10.83 -8.56 7.84
C GLY A 138 10.58 -7.11 7.44
N TRP A 139 9.81 -6.36 8.25
CA TRP A 139 9.30 -5.02 7.96
C TRP A 139 9.47 -4.09 9.14
N GLN A 140 9.59 -2.79 8.85
CA GLN A 140 9.59 -1.74 9.85
C GLN A 140 8.76 -0.53 9.38
N ILE A 141 8.17 0.17 10.35
CA ILE A 141 7.55 1.47 10.15
C ILE A 141 8.42 2.53 10.80
N VAL A 142 8.75 3.57 10.04
CA VAL A 142 9.60 4.68 10.49
C VAL A 142 8.78 5.96 10.53
N TRP A 143 8.84 6.66 11.65
CA TRP A 143 8.12 7.93 11.82
C TRP A 143 8.95 8.93 12.64
N SER A 144 8.51 10.18 12.60
CA SER A 144 9.04 11.25 13.46
C SER A 144 7.88 11.89 14.21
N ASP A 145 8.10 12.21 15.48
CA ASP A 145 7.13 12.96 16.29
C ASP A 145 7.11 14.46 15.95
N GLU A 146 7.62 14.85 14.81
CA GLU A 146 7.50 16.24 14.35
C GLU A 146 6.03 16.56 14.10
N PRO A 147 5.49 17.61 14.75
CA PRO A 147 4.15 18.08 14.42
C PRO A 147 4.13 18.54 12.96
N GLU A 148 3.14 18.09 12.20
CA GLU A 148 2.94 18.50 10.81
C GLU A 148 2.95 20.02 10.72
N VAL A 149 3.84 20.56 9.89
CA VAL A 149 3.93 22.01 9.66
C VAL A 149 2.73 22.43 8.85
N LYS A 150 1.82 23.19 9.46
CA LYS A 150 0.64 23.70 8.76
C LYS A 150 1.07 24.60 7.58
N PRO A 151 0.40 24.51 6.43
CA PRO A 151 0.69 25.37 5.28
C PRO A 151 0.69 26.86 5.67
N GLY A 152 1.82 27.54 5.47
CA GLY A 152 1.99 28.96 5.82
C GLY A 152 2.72 29.22 7.15
N GLN A 153 3.01 28.21 7.94
CA GLN A 153 3.79 28.35 9.17
C GLN A 153 5.29 28.40 8.85
N LYS A 154 5.97 29.48 9.26
CA LYS A 154 7.44 29.59 9.12
C LYS A 154 8.12 28.68 10.13
N VAL A 155 8.80 27.66 9.65
CA VAL A 155 9.65 26.80 10.49
C VAL A 155 10.92 27.56 10.83
N SER A 156 11.27 27.63 12.12
CA SER A 156 12.53 28.22 12.56
C SER A 156 13.71 27.41 12.00
N LYS A 157 14.67 28.08 11.35
CA LYS A 157 15.90 27.47 10.83
C LYS A 157 16.80 26.81 11.90
N LYS A 158 16.52 27.06 13.18
CA LYS A 158 17.27 26.53 14.33
C LYS A 158 16.60 25.30 14.97
N ARG A 159 15.51 24.80 14.40
CA ARG A 159 14.81 23.63 14.95
C ARG A 159 15.64 22.38 14.66
N ILE A 160 16.02 21.67 15.71
CA ILE A 160 16.61 20.34 15.61
C ILE A 160 15.48 19.38 15.23
N PRO A 161 15.59 18.62 14.12
CA PRO A 161 14.59 17.63 13.75
C PRO A 161 14.38 16.61 14.89
N ALA A 162 13.15 16.21 15.12
CA ALA A 162 12.89 15.13 16.07
C ALA A 162 13.56 13.84 15.58
N PRO A 163 14.09 13.01 16.52
CA PRO A 163 14.71 11.76 16.12
C PRO A 163 13.71 10.86 15.41
N LEU A 164 14.18 10.17 14.38
CA LEU A 164 13.40 9.13 13.72
C LEU A 164 13.24 7.95 14.68
N GLN A 165 12.03 7.44 14.74
CA GLN A 165 11.67 6.24 15.48
C GLN A 165 11.36 5.15 14.48
N ALA A 166 11.71 3.91 14.81
CA ALA A 166 11.43 2.75 13.99
C ALA A 166 10.84 1.63 14.86
N LEU A 167 9.82 0.96 14.35
CA LEU A 167 9.22 -0.22 14.94
C LEU A 167 9.24 -1.36 13.93
N GLY A 168 9.97 -2.44 14.25
CA GLY A 168 9.92 -3.67 13.47
C GLY A 168 8.66 -4.46 13.77
N PHE A 169 8.09 -5.12 12.76
CA PHE A 169 6.92 -5.97 12.89
C PHE A 169 6.92 -7.11 11.85
N THR A 170 6.14 -8.14 12.13
CA THR A 170 5.86 -9.25 11.21
C THR A 170 4.44 -9.14 10.68
N LEU A 171 4.15 -9.78 9.55
CA LEU A 171 2.80 -9.79 8.96
C LEU A 171 1.76 -10.38 9.92
N ASP A 172 2.16 -11.36 10.73
CA ASP A 172 1.28 -12.02 11.70
C ASP A 172 0.84 -11.09 12.85
N GLU A 173 1.62 -10.08 13.16
CA GLU A 173 1.33 -9.10 14.22
C GLU A 173 0.35 -8.03 13.78
N ILE A 174 0.09 -7.90 12.47
CA ILE A 174 -0.75 -6.87 11.91
C ILE A 174 -2.23 -7.23 12.06
N ALA A 175 -3.02 -6.32 12.62
CA ALA A 175 -4.47 -6.36 12.55
C ALA A 175 -4.98 -5.71 11.25
N THR A 176 -4.47 -4.52 10.92
CA THR A 176 -4.78 -3.80 9.68
C THR A 176 -3.60 -2.95 9.26
N ALA A 177 -3.34 -2.91 7.94
CA ALA A 177 -2.41 -1.96 7.35
C ALA A 177 -3.07 -1.35 6.09
N ARG A 178 -2.92 -0.04 5.90
CA ARG A 178 -3.46 0.69 4.74
C ARG A 178 -2.48 1.76 4.29
N LEU A 179 -2.48 2.09 3.00
CA LEU A 179 -1.81 3.30 2.53
C LEU A 179 -2.45 4.53 3.17
N ALA A 180 -1.64 5.52 3.50
CA ALA A 180 -2.06 6.77 4.10
C ALA A 180 -1.53 7.97 3.30
N PRO A 181 -1.87 8.10 2.00
CA PRO A 181 -1.35 9.16 1.18
C PRO A 181 -1.77 10.54 1.71
N VAL A 182 -0.85 11.48 1.68
CA VAL A 182 -1.14 12.89 2.00
C VAL A 182 -1.82 13.51 0.79
N VAL A 183 -3.14 13.67 0.86
CA VAL A 183 -3.92 14.30 -0.21
C VAL A 183 -3.98 15.80 0.02
N ASP A 184 -3.33 16.59 -0.85
CA ASP A 184 -3.43 18.05 -0.84
C ASP A 184 -4.64 18.49 -1.70
N PHE A 185 -5.77 18.75 -1.08
CA PHE A 185 -7.00 19.21 -1.72
C PHE A 185 -6.93 20.68 -2.21
N LYS A 186 -5.83 21.40 -1.96
CA LYS A 186 -5.68 22.82 -2.34
C LYS A 186 -5.13 23.03 -3.76
N GLY A 187 -5.12 22.01 -4.60
CA GLY A 187 -4.81 22.15 -6.04
C GLY A 187 -3.34 22.49 -6.35
N ARG A 188 -2.41 22.35 -5.40
CA ARG A 188 -0.99 22.37 -5.70
C ARG A 188 -0.59 21.04 -6.30
N LYS A 189 -0.13 21.08 -7.56
CA LYS A 189 0.50 19.90 -8.20
C LYS A 189 1.60 19.38 -7.27
N PRO A 190 1.69 18.07 -7.02
CA PRO A 190 2.82 17.52 -6.29
C PRO A 190 4.10 17.93 -7.02
N LYS A 191 5.08 18.44 -6.28
CA LYS A 191 6.42 18.66 -6.83
C LYS A 191 6.96 17.31 -7.23
N GLN A 192 6.97 17.03 -8.52
CA GLN A 192 7.73 15.90 -9.06
C GLN A 192 9.17 16.07 -8.57
N ALA A 193 9.68 15.07 -7.89
CA ALA A 193 11.10 14.98 -7.56
C ALA A 193 11.84 15.03 -8.90
N THR A 194 12.55 16.11 -9.13
CA THR A 194 13.39 16.30 -10.32
C THR A 194 14.56 15.33 -10.17
N ILE A 195 14.46 14.19 -10.83
CA ILE A 195 15.63 13.34 -11.07
C ILE A 195 16.49 14.13 -12.03
N ASP A 196 17.57 14.68 -11.51
CA ASP A 196 18.58 15.40 -12.25
C ASP A 196 19.26 14.45 -13.25
N LYS A 197 18.78 14.45 -14.49
CA LYS A 197 19.38 13.74 -15.60
C LYS A 197 20.48 14.60 -16.23
N THR A 198 21.57 14.79 -15.54
CA THR A 198 22.81 15.32 -16.14
C THR A 198 23.87 14.22 -16.19
N VAL A 199 23.65 13.23 -17.05
CA VAL A 199 24.76 12.45 -17.60
C VAL A 199 24.62 12.50 -19.11
N THR A 200 25.31 13.44 -19.72
CA THR A 200 25.54 13.52 -21.15
C THR A 200 26.60 12.44 -21.52
N PRO A 201 26.28 11.47 -22.36
CA PRO A 201 27.32 10.62 -22.90
C PRO A 201 28.13 11.42 -23.95
N SER A 202 29.40 11.62 -23.68
CA SER A 202 30.37 12.12 -24.65
C SER A 202 30.45 11.16 -25.84
N ASN A 203 30.08 11.67 -27.00
CA ASN A 203 30.20 11.00 -28.28
C ASN A 203 31.69 11.03 -28.73
N PRO A 204 32.33 9.90 -29.02
CA PRO A 204 33.67 9.94 -29.63
C PRO A 204 33.55 10.30 -31.13
N GLU A 205 34.18 11.39 -31.51
CA GLU A 205 34.41 11.80 -32.88
C GLU A 205 35.04 10.67 -33.71
N ILE A 206 34.36 10.29 -34.76
CA ILE A 206 34.92 9.42 -35.81
C ILE A 206 35.65 10.32 -36.79
N GLU A 207 37.00 10.34 -36.72
CA GLU A 207 37.87 10.90 -37.74
C GLU A 207 37.66 10.15 -39.07
N ARG A 208 37.31 10.92 -40.13
CA ARG A 208 37.33 10.43 -41.51
C ARG A 208 38.71 10.67 -42.10
N PRO A 209 39.34 9.69 -42.75
CA PRO A 209 40.59 9.93 -43.45
C PRO A 209 40.35 10.69 -44.76
N VAL A 210 41.12 11.73 -44.95
CA VAL A 210 41.23 12.52 -46.18
C VAL A 210 42.00 11.71 -47.24
N LYS A 211 41.42 11.69 -48.39
CA LYS A 211 42.13 11.39 -49.62
C LYS A 211 41.86 12.47 -50.63
#